data_23cec81b5aeb1da578da5efcf688f9e7
#
_entry.id   23cec81b5aeb1da578da5efcf688f9e7
#
_cell.length_a   1.000
_cell.length_b   1.000
_cell.length_c   1.000
_cell.angle_alpha   90.00
_cell.angle_beta   90.00
_cell.angle_gamma   90.00
#
_symmetry.space_group_name_H-M   'P 1'
#
loop_
_entity.id
_entity.type
_entity.pdbx_description
1 polymer ?
#
loop_
_entity_poly.entity_id
_entity_poly.type
_entity_poly.pdbx_seq_one_letter_code
_entity_poly.pdbx_strand_id
1 'polypeptide(L)' 'MLILTRRVGETLVIGDDVTVTVLGVRGNQVRLGVN' A
#
# COMPACT_ATOMS: atom_id res chain seq x y z
N MET A 1 -12.02 -2.31 -11.39
CA MET A 1 -11.26 -1.73 -10.28
C MET A 1 -10.17 -2.70 -9.85
N LEU A 2 -9.11 -2.20 -9.26
CA LEU A 2 -7.99 -3.01 -8.80
C LEU A 2 -8.11 -3.24 -7.29
N ILE A 3 -8.09 -4.51 -6.89
CA ILE A 3 -8.17 -4.86 -5.47
C ILE A 3 -6.97 -5.73 -5.12
N LEU A 4 -6.23 -5.30 -4.10
CA LEU A 4 -5.03 -6.00 -3.65
C LEU A 4 -5.05 -6.14 -2.14
N THR A 5 -4.41 -7.21 -1.65
CA THR A 5 -4.27 -7.45 -0.23
C THR A 5 -2.80 -7.42 0.13
N ARG A 6 -2.42 -6.52 1.05
CA ARG A 6 -1.05 -6.41 1.53
C ARG A 6 -1.02 -6.28 3.04
N ARG A 7 0.05 -6.75 3.64
CA ARG A 7 0.26 -6.62 5.07
C ARG A 7 0.99 -5.33 5.37
N VAL A 8 0.90 -4.90 6.63
CA VAL A 8 1.64 -3.72 7.08
C VAL A 8 3.14 -3.95 6.86
N GLY A 9 3.79 -2.97 6.26
CA GLY A 9 5.21 -3.04 5.96
C GLY A 9 5.53 -3.61 4.59
N GLU A 10 4.54 -4.16 3.90
CA GLU A 10 4.76 -4.71 2.57
C GLU A 10 4.63 -3.65 1.50
N THR A 11 5.40 -3.82 0.45
CA THR A 11 5.44 -2.87 -0.66
C THR A 11 4.83 -3.50 -1.90
N LEU A 12 4.11 -2.69 -2.64
CA LEU A 12 3.49 -3.08 -3.89
C LEU A 12 4.03 -2.18 -5.00
N VAL A 13 4.41 -2.80 -6.11
CA VAL A 13 4.88 -2.04 -7.27
C VAL A 13 3.78 -2.02 -8.32
N ILE A 14 3.41 -0.82 -8.74
CA ILE A 14 2.41 -0.63 -9.78
C ILE A 14 3.10 -0.02 -10.99
N GLY A 15 3.10 -0.77 -12.09
CA GLY A 15 3.83 -0.34 -13.28
C GLY A 15 5.32 -0.44 -13.05
N ASP A 16 6.07 0.49 -13.60
CA ASP A 16 7.52 0.45 -13.56
C ASP A 16 8.12 1.42 -12.55
N ASP A 17 7.35 2.41 -12.10
CA ASP A 17 7.94 3.51 -11.34
C ASP A 17 7.11 3.97 -10.15
N VAL A 18 6.01 3.27 -9.86
CA VAL A 18 5.17 3.65 -8.71
C VAL A 18 5.23 2.53 -7.68
N THR A 19 5.63 2.89 -6.47
CA THR A 19 5.62 1.95 -5.35
C THR A 19 4.67 2.44 -4.28
N VAL A 20 3.90 1.52 -3.72
CA VAL A 20 2.97 1.82 -2.64
C VAL A 20 3.31 0.91 -1.47
N THR A 21 3.54 1.50 -0.32
CA THR A 21 3.87 0.76 0.89
C THR A 21 2.77 0.96 1.92
N VAL A 22 2.32 -0.11 2.53
CA VAL A 22 1.36 -0.04 3.62
C VAL A 22 2.12 0.32 4.89
N LEU A 23 1.95 1.54 5.35
CA LEU A 23 2.69 2.04 6.52
C LEU A 23 2.03 1.63 7.82
N GLY A 24 0.70 1.57 7.84
CA GLY A 24 -0.01 1.18 9.04
C GLY A 24 -1.50 1.15 8.83
N VAL A 25 -2.18 0.48 9.74
CA VAL A 25 -3.64 0.39 9.75
C VAL A 25 -4.11 0.78 11.14
N ARG A 26 -5.09 1.66 11.20
CA ARG A 26 -5.63 2.13 12.47
C ARG A 26 -7.15 2.22 12.36
N GLY A 27 -7.83 1.28 13.02
CA GLY A 27 -9.28 1.23 12.95
C GLY A 27 -9.75 1.06 11.51
N ASN A 28 -10.47 2.02 11.01
CA ASN A 28 -10.93 2.01 9.62
C ASN A 28 -10.09 2.92 8.71
N GLN A 29 -8.90 3.29 9.17
CA GLN A 29 -7.98 4.12 8.40
C GLN A 29 -6.75 3.32 8.00
N VAL A 30 -6.27 3.55 6.79
CA VAL A 30 -5.07 2.91 6.29
C VAL A 30 -4.11 4.00 5.83
N ARG A 31 -2.87 3.87 6.27
CA ARG A 31 -1.83 4.81 5.92
C ARG A 31 -0.97 4.22 4.81
N LEU A 32 -0.87 4.94 3.72
CA LEU A 32 -0.11 4.48 2.56
C LEU A 32 1.00 5.47 2.23
N GLY A 33 2.14 4.91 1.83
CA GLY A 33 3.22 5.70 1.27
C GLY A 33 3.31 5.46 -0.22
N VAL A 34 3.23 6.52 -1.00
CA VAL A 34 3.33 6.44 -2.45
C VAL A 34 4.60 7.14 -2.89
N ASN A 35 5.36 6.45 -3.68
CA ASN A 35 6.63 7.02 -4.15
C ASN A 35 6.79 6.84 -5.66
#